data_41b7a26ac4cabd56c614fd3374cba737
#
_entry.id   41b7a26ac4cabd56c614fd3374cba737
#
_cell.length_a   1.000
_cell.length_b   1.000
_cell.length_c   1.000
_cell.angle_alpha   90.00
_cell.angle_beta   90.00
_cell.angle_gamma   90.00
#
_symmetry.space_group_name_H-M   'P 1'
#
loop_
_entity.id
_entity.type
_entity.pdbx_description
1 polymer ?
#
loop_
_entity_poly.entity_id
_entity_poly.type
_entity_poly.pdbx_seq_one_letter_code
_entity_poly.pdbx_strand_id
1 'polypeptide(L)'
;TLFPYTTLFRSAALKESFESRGAGCDVMDGLGFISKKASKFVSKWHTRFYRRYPELYKAGYMSAEKDQGMDRRDGPVYRYIARGARRLGRTIYSGGYGAVVCVHVIPAMMMTALKQSWRDCPVFCFVATDYTCSPTVGACTPDICVIPHEELTEEFVACGIDRESILPAGIPVRRGFREQGDRAAARKALGLPAEGRHILLMSGSIGCGPMGDVAEELDIRLEKGDFASVLCGSNKQMRYALELRHLCRVEAVGFTTQVALYMDSADVLVSKPGGIK
;
A
#
# COMPACT_ATOMS: atom_id res chain seq x y z
N THR A 1 6.67 8.83 -1.30
CA THR A 1 5.60 7.85 -1.04
C THR A 1 4.43 8.55 -0.39
N LEU A 2 3.38 8.77 -1.15
CA LEU A 2 2.38 9.71 -0.77
C LEU A 2 1.07 9.22 -0.35
N PHE A 3 0.73 8.12 -0.75
CA PHE A 3 -0.49 7.48 -0.39
C PHE A 3 -0.17 6.14 0.18
N PRO A 4 -1.10 5.68 0.94
CA PRO A 4 -0.91 5.37 2.32
C PRO A 4 0.21 4.35 2.46
N TYR A 5 0.59 4.02 3.63
CA TYR A 5 1.60 3.02 3.99
C TYR A 5 1.68 1.78 3.08
N THR A 6 0.59 1.43 2.36
CA THR A 6 0.57 0.35 1.35
C THR A 6 1.57 0.56 0.22
N THR A 7 1.66 1.77 -0.35
CA THR A 7 2.63 2.09 -1.41
C THR A 7 4.07 1.97 -0.90
N LEU A 8 4.32 2.39 0.35
CA LEU A 8 5.62 2.23 0.98
C LEU A 8 6.00 0.75 1.13
N PHE A 9 5.08 -0.09 1.57
CA PHE A 9 5.33 -1.53 1.71
C PHE A 9 5.57 -2.21 0.36
N ARG A 10 4.86 -1.81 -0.71
CA ARG A 10 5.07 -2.34 -2.06
C ARG A 10 6.42 -1.90 -2.62
N SER A 11 6.79 -0.63 -2.45
CA SER A 11 8.11 -0.13 -2.83
C SER A 11 9.23 -0.83 -2.07
N ALA A 12 9.06 -1.09 -0.76
CA ALA A 12 10.02 -1.82 0.04
C ALA A 12 10.18 -3.28 -0.42
N ALA A 13 9.08 -3.93 -0.81
CA ALA A 13 9.11 -5.29 -1.34
C ALA A 13 9.88 -5.37 -2.68
N LEU A 14 9.67 -4.39 -3.56
CA LEU A 14 10.41 -4.29 -4.82
C LEU A 14 11.89 -4.02 -4.55
N LYS A 15 12.22 -3.07 -3.67
CA LYS A 15 13.60 -2.78 -3.29
C LYS A 15 14.31 -4.04 -2.79
N GLU A 16 13.72 -4.73 -1.82
CA GLU A 16 14.24 -5.99 -1.29
C GLU A 16 14.48 -7.03 -2.40
N SER A 17 13.55 -7.13 -3.34
CA SER A 17 13.64 -8.05 -4.46
C SER A 17 14.75 -7.69 -5.47
N PHE A 18 14.94 -6.42 -5.77
CA PHE A 18 16.01 -5.95 -6.65
C PHE A 18 17.38 -6.13 -5.99
N GLU A 19 17.52 -5.69 -4.74
CA GLU A 19 18.80 -5.80 -4.00
C GLU A 19 19.22 -7.25 -3.78
N SER A 20 18.28 -8.16 -3.54
CA SER A 20 18.57 -9.59 -3.42
C SER A 20 19.09 -10.23 -4.73
N ARG A 21 18.91 -9.55 -5.85
CA ARG A 21 19.41 -9.94 -7.19
C ARG A 21 20.63 -9.12 -7.64
N GLY A 22 21.22 -8.34 -6.73
CA GLY A 22 22.42 -7.54 -7.00
C GLY A 22 22.14 -6.21 -7.73
N ALA A 23 20.88 -5.80 -7.89
CA ALA A 23 20.56 -4.52 -8.50
C ALA A 23 20.35 -3.43 -7.44
N GLY A 24 21.06 -2.30 -7.56
CA GLY A 24 20.85 -1.14 -6.70
C GLY A 24 19.43 -0.58 -6.88
N CYS A 25 18.74 -0.24 -5.79
CA CYS A 25 17.38 0.27 -5.84
C CYS A 25 17.12 1.37 -4.81
N ASP A 26 16.80 2.58 -5.29
CA ASP A 26 16.41 3.70 -4.46
C ASP A 26 14.89 3.88 -4.45
N VAL A 27 14.33 4.14 -3.27
CA VAL A 27 12.90 4.45 -3.10
C VAL A 27 12.72 5.94 -2.90
N MET A 28 11.94 6.57 -3.78
CA MET A 28 11.72 8.01 -3.78
C MET A 28 10.25 8.36 -3.65
N ASP A 29 9.98 9.51 -3.01
CA ASP A 29 8.63 10.06 -2.92
C ASP A 29 8.26 10.86 -4.17
N GLY A 30 7.33 10.32 -4.98
CA GLY A 30 6.88 10.94 -6.23
C GLY A 30 6.34 12.36 -6.06
N LEU A 31 5.56 12.66 -5.00
CA LEU A 31 5.06 14.04 -4.81
C LEU A 31 6.12 15.01 -4.34
N GLY A 32 7.19 14.51 -3.76
CA GLY A 32 8.35 15.34 -3.42
C GLY A 32 8.89 16.09 -4.62
N PHE A 33 8.73 15.53 -5.85
CA PHE A 33 9.12 16.17 -7.10
C PHE A 33 8.20 17.32 -7.52
N ILE A 34 6.92 17.30 -7.12
CA ILE A 34 6.01 18.43 -7.38
C ILE A 34 6.28 19.54 -6.34
N SER A 35 6.19 19.22 -5.05
CA SER A 35 6.42 20.14 -3.95
C SER A 35 6.69 19.39 -2.64
N LYS A 36 7.82 19.71 -1.98
CA LYS A 36 8.14 19.16 -0.65
C LYS A 36 7.10 19.55 0.42
N LYS A 37 6.47 20.72 0.29
CA LYS A 37 5.40 21.18 1.20
C LYS A 37 4.10 20.43 0.93
N ALA A 38 3.73 20.23 -0.35
CA ALA A 38 2.53 19.50 -0.75
C ALA A 38 2.60 18.03 -0.29
N SER A 39 3.75 17.36 -0.44
CA SER A 39 3.96 16.00 0.04
C SER A 39 3.62 15.84 1.53
N LYS A 40 4.23 16.68 2.38
CA LYS A 40 3.99 16.64 3.83
C LYS A 40 2.55 16.99 4.21
N PHE A 41 1.96 17.96 3.52
CA PHE A 41 0.59 18.41 3.79
C PHE A 41 -0.43 17.33 3.41
N VAL A 42 -0.35 16.79 2.19
CA VAL A 42 -1.27 15.77 1.70
C VAL A 42 -1.18 14.50 2.56
N SER A 43 0.02 14.04 2.93
CA SER A 43 0.18 12.86 3.80
C SER A 43 -0.48 13.04 5.17
N LYS A 44 -0.33 14.21 5.80
CA LYS A 44 -0.96 14.53 7.08
C LYS A 44 -2.49 14.65 6.98
N TRP A 45 -2.96 15.37 5.97
CA TRP A 45 -4.39 15.61 5.72
C TRP A 45 -5.13 14.35 5.37
N HIS A 46 -4.58 13.52 4.46
CA HIS A 46 -5.17 12.26 4.05
C HIS A 46 -5.41 11.33 5.24
N THR A 47 -4.38 11.11 6.08
CA THR A 47 -4.52 10.25 7.26
C THR A 47 -5.55 10.79 8.26
N ARG A 48 -5.57 12.11 8.47
CA ARG A 48 -6.50 12.75 9.39
C ARG A 48 -7.95 12.74 8.85
N PHE A 49 -8.13 12.99 7.56
CA PHE A 49 -9.42 13.01 6.90
C PHE A 49 -10.02 11.62 6.82
N TYR A 50 -9.23 10.60 6.43
CA TYR A 50 -9.64 9.20 6.40
C TYR A 50 -10.11 8.69 7.78
N ARG A 51 -9.42 9.09 8.87
CA ARG A 51 -9.81 8.70 10.22
C ARG A 51 -11.06 9.41 10.73
N ARG A 52 -11.20 10.69 10.39
CA ARG A 52 -12.25 11.55 10.98
C ARG A 52 -13.56 11.50 10.18
N TYR A 53 -13.48 11.30 8.86
CA TYR A 53 -14.62 11.38 7.95
C TYR A 53 -14.57 10.28 6.89
N PRO A 54 -14.68 8.98 7.29
CA PRO A 54 -14.53 7.85 6.36
C PRO A 54 -15.61 7.84 5.27
N GLU A 55 -16.84 8.22 5.59
CA GLU A 55 -17.96 8.27 4.61
C GLU A 55 -17.79 9.39 3.57
N LEU A 56 -17.33 10.56 4.00
CA LEU A 56 -16.99 11.66 3.10
C LEU A 56 -15.80 11.32 2.20
N TYR A 57 -14.82 10.60 2.73
CA TYR A 57 -13.69 10.10 1.96
C TYR A 57 -14.16 9.13 0.88
N LYS A 58 -15.01 8.17 1.24
CA LYS A 58 -15.62 7.21 0.32
C LYS A 58 -16.44 7.92 -0.77
N ALA A 59 -17.28 8.87 -0.40
CA ALA A 59 -18.08 9.65 -1.35
C ALA A 59 -17.20 10.45 -2.32
N GLY A 60 -16.15 11.10 -1.82
CA GLY A 60 -15.17 11.84 -2.63
C GLY A 60 -14.39 10.92 -3.59
N TYR A 61 -13.99 9.74 -3.13
CA TYR A 61 -13.33 8.74 -3.95
C TYR A 61 -14.25 8.23 -5.07
N MET A 62 -15.50 7.87 -4.74
CA MET A 62 -16.49 7.41 -5.72
C MET A 62 -16.89 8.52 -6.72
N SER A 63 -16.89 9.79 -6.29
CA SER A 63 -17.14 10.92 -7.21
C SER A 63 -15.97 11.11 -8.17
N ALA A 64 -14.74 11.01 -7.69
CA ALA A 64 -13.54 11.08 -8.53
C ALA A 64 -13.44 9.90 -9.52
N GLU A 65 -13.90 8.70 -9.14
CA GLU A 65 -13.99 7.57 -10.08
C GLU A 65 -15.04 7.79 -11.19
N LYS A 66 -16.10 8.55 -10.94
CA LYS A 66 -17.15 8.85 -11.94
C LYS A 66 -16.80 9.99 -12.88
N ASP A 67 -15.89 10.88 -12.46
CA ASP A 67 -15.50 12.04 -13.25
C ASP A 67 -14.36 11.71 -14.22
N GLN A 68 -14.72 11.17 -15.38
CA GLN A 68 -13.79 10.80 -16.47
C GLN A 68 -13.06 12.01 -17.08
N GLY A 69 -13.32 13.23 -16.64
CA GLY A 69 -12.74 14.45 -17.21
C GLY A 69 -11.47 14.96 -16.51
N MET A 70 -11.31 14.68 -15.22
CA MET A 70 -10.20 15.21 -14.41
C MET A 70 -8.84 14.56 -14.70
N ASP A 71 -8.85 13.36 -15.27
CA ASP A 71 -7.66 12.50 -15.43
C ASP A 71 -7.12 12.44 -16.87
N ARG A 72 -7.70 13.21 -17.80
CA ARG A 72 -7.22 13.26 -19.18
C ARG A 72 -5.82 13.91 -19.23
N ARG A 73 -4.98 13.45 -20.16
CA ARG A 73 -3.58 13.97 -20.36
C ARG A 73 -3.52 15.47 -20.56
N ASP A 74 -4.60 16.12 -20.98
CA ASP A 74 -4.75 17.57 -21.16
C ASP A 74 -5.42 18.26 -19.96
N GLY A 75 -5.86 17.50 -18.94
CA GLY A 75 -6.55 18.00 -17.76
C GLY A 75 -5.65 18.83 -16.82
N PRO A 76 -6.25 19.69 -15.99
CA PRO A 76 -5.51 20.57 -15.07
C PRO A 76 -4.72 19.78 -14.03
N VAL A 77 -5.24 18.64 -13.58
CA VAL A 77 -4.59 17.77 -12.61
C VAL A 77 -3.34 17.14 -13.21
N TYR A 78 -3.44 16.58 -14.42
CA TYR A 78 -2.29 16.03 -15.14
C TYR A 78 -1.20 17.08 -15.34
N ARG A 79 -1.57 18.30 -15.82
CA ARG A 79 -0.62 19.41 -16.04
C ARG A 79 0.07 19.83 -14.73
N TYR A 80 -0.64 19.82 -13.61
CA TYR A 80 -0.04 20.11 -12.31
C TYR A 80 0.97 19.05 -11.89
N ILE A 81 0.63 17.77 -12.06
CA ILE A 81 1.51 16.63 -11.77
C ILE A 81 2.73 16.64 -12.69
N ALA A 82 2.55 16.88 -13.97
CA ALA A 82 3.62 16.94 -14.99
C ALA A 82 4.69 18.00 -14.68
N ARG A 83 4.39 19.04 -13.87
CA ARG A 83 5.41 20.00 -13.40
C ARG A 83 6.53 19.32 -12.60
N GLY A 84 6.25 18.21 -11.95
CA GLY A 84 7.24 17.40 -11.23
C GLY A 84 8.20 16.65 -12.16
N ALA A 85 7.81 16.41 -13.41
CA ALA A 85 8.56 15.60 -14.37
C ALA A 85 10.00 16.11 -14.58
N ARG A 86 10.20 17.41 -14.69
CA ARG A 86 11.56 17.98 -14.86
C ARG A 86 12.51 17.67 -13.71
N ARG A 87 11.99 17.70 -12.46
CA ARG A 87 12.81 17.37 -11.27
C ARG A 87 13.09 15.88 -11.21
N LEU A 88 12.08 15.08 -11.49
CA LEU A 88 12.22 13.64 -11.60
C LEU A 88 13.28 13.27 -12.66
N GLY A 89 13.17 13.83 -13.88
CA GLY A 89 14.12 13.60 -14.96
C GLY A 89 15.56 13.98 -14.60
N ARG A 90 15.78 15.13 -13.93
CA ARG A 90 17.11 15.49 -13.44
C ARG A 90 17.65 14.46 -12.44
N THR A 91 16.82 13.99 -11.51
CA THR A 91 17.22 12.98 -10.52
C THR A 91 17.56 11.66 -11.18
N ILE A 92 16.76 11.22 -12.16
CA ILE A 92 17.01 10.01 -12.94
C ILE A 92 18.33 10.12 -13.69
N TYR A 93 18.54 11.21 -14.40
CA TYR A 93 19.76 11.46 -15.20
C TYR A 93 21.01 11.53 -14.32
N SER A 94 20.97 12.34 -13.25
CA SER A 94 22.12 12.51 -12.34
C SER A 94 22.44 11.26 -11.54
N GLY A 95 21.45 10.39 -11.28
CA GLY A 95 21.63 9.13 -10.57
C GLY A 95 22.01 7.95 -11.46
N GLY A 96 22.00 8.11 -12.80
CA GLY A 96 22.33 7.05 -13.75
C GLY A 96 21.36 5.86 -13.70
N TYR A 97 20.07 6.11 -13.38
CA TYR A 97 19.07 5.05 -13.29
C TYR A 97 18.70 4.50 -14.67
N GLY A 98 18.85 3.19 -14.87
CA GLY A 98 18.48 2.49 -16.11
C GLY A 98 17.00 2.13 -16.21
N ALA A 99 16.27 2.14 -15.08
CA ALA A 99 14.83 1.85 -15.03
C ALA A 99 14.14 2.63 -13.91
N VAL A 100 12.84 2.89 -14.08
CA VAL A 100 11.99 3.53 -13.08
C VAL A 100 10.73 2.69 -12.86
N VAL A 101 10.49 2.27 -11.61
CA VAL A 101 9.30 1.51 -11.25
C VAL A 101 8.36 2.41 -10.43
N CYS A 102 7.17 2.61 -10.93
CA CYS A 102 6.13 3.42 -10.30
C CYS A 102 5.06 2.51 -9.69
N VAL A 103 4.88 2.56 -8.38
CA VAL A 103 3.82 1.84 -7.65
C VAL A 103 2.61 2.73 -7.31
N HIS A 104 2.53 3.87 -7.97
CA HIS A 104 1.43 4.83 -7.85
C HIS A 104 1.29 5.64 -9.15
N VAL A 105 0.07 6.02 -9.48
CA VAL A 105 -0.25 6.72 -10.72
C VAL A 105 0.42 8.10 -10.86
N ILE A 106 0.61 8.84 -9.76
CA ILE A 106 1.22 10.18 -9.80
C ILE A 106 2.64 10.16 -10.40
N PRO A 107 3.62 9.39 -9.90
CA PRO A 107 4.91 9.28 -10.56
C PRO A 107 4.81 8.65 -11.96
N ALA A 108 3.84 7.78 -12.22
CA ALA A 108 3.60 7.23 -13.55
C ALA A 108 3.20 8.31 -14.58
N MET A 109 2.33 9.25 -14.20
CA MET A 109 1.99 10.41 -15.01
C MET A 109 3.22 11.31 -15.29
N MET A 110 4.11 11.49 -14.30
CA MET A 110 5.35 12.24 -14.50
C MET A 110 6.29 11.55 -15.50
N MET A 111 6.42 10.21 -15.40
CA MET A 111 7.22 9.43 -16.34
C MET A 111 6.63 9.49 -17.75
N THR A 112 5.31 9.42 -17.88
CA THR A 112 4.62 9.60 -19.17
C THR A 112 4.92 10.95 -19.78
N ALA A 113 4.90 12.04 -19.00
CA ALA A 113 5.26 13.38 -19.48
C ALA A 113 6.75 13.49 -19.85
N LEU A 114 7.63 12.80 -19.15
CA LEU A 114 9.07 12.74 -19.49
C LEU A 114 9.32 12.01 -20.81
N LYS A 115 8.68 10.86 -21.04
CA LYS A 115 8.83 10.10 -22.29
C LYS A 115 8.47 10.90 -23.53
N GLN A 116 7.54 11.85 -23.43
CA GLN A 116 7.17 12.73 -24.54
C GLN A 116 8.27 13.70 -24.94
N SER A 117 9.18 14.05 -24.01
CA SER A 117 10.21 15.08 -24.21
C SER A 117 11.64 14.57 -24.10
N TRP A 118 11.85 13.33 -23.68
CA TRP A 118 13.16 12.73 -23.44
C TRP A 118 13.31 11.43 -24.23
N ARG A 119 14.08 11.48 -25.32
CA ARG A 119 14.23 10.37 -26.29
C ARG A 119 14.85 9.12 -25.67
N ASP A 120 15.83 9.29 -24.79
CA ASP A 120 16.55 8.20 -24.11
C ASP A 120 16.04 8.00 -22.69
N CYS A 121 14.73 8.17 -22.48
CA CYS A 121 14.09 7.94 -21.18
C CYS A 121 14.27 6.48 -20.75
N PRO A 122 14.71 6.22 -19.51
CA PRO A 122 14.84 4.85 -19.00
C PRO A 122 13.52 4.08 -19.06
N VAL A 123 13.64 2.75 -19.06
CA VAL A 123 12.46 1.86 -19.02
C VAL A 123 11.55 2.25 -17.86
N PHE A 124 10.28 2.46 -18.17
CA PHE A 124 9.26 2.84 -17.23
C PHE A 124 8.28 1.69 -16.98
N CYS A 125 8.30 1.16 -15.76
CA CYS A 125 7.37 0.13 -15.31
C CYS A 125 6.33 0.74 -14.36
N PHE A 126 5.06 0.48 -14.60
CA PHE A 126 3.97 0.76 -13.66
C PHE A 126 3.53 -0.55 -13.00
N VAL A 127 3.41 -0.55 -11.68
CA VAL A 127 2.92 -1.70 -10.90
C VAL A 127 1.61 -1.32 -10.24
N ALA A 128 0.52 -1.88 -10.74
CA ALA A 128 -0.80 -1.74 -10.13
C ALA A 128 -0.86 -2.51 -8.80
N THR A 129 -1.41 -1.89 -7.77
CA THR A 129 -1.44 -2.45 -6.40
C THR A 129 -2.85 -2.70 -5.88
N ASP A 130 -3.86 -2.47 -6.71
CA ASP A 130 -5.27 -2.70 -6.43
C ASP A 130 -5.87 -3.65 -7.46
N TYR A 131 -6.87 -4.45 -7.05
CA TYR A 131 -7.60 -5.37 -7.94
C TYR A 131 -8.66 -4.65 -8.77
N THR A 132 -8.32 -3.49 -9.28
CA THR A 132 -9.14 -2.68 -10.20
C THR A 132 -8.24 -1.68 -10.91
N CYS A 133 -8.60 -1.30 -12.12
CA CYS A 133 -7.93 -0.21 -12.83
C CYS A 133 -8.58 1.13 -12.46
N SER A 134 -7.80 2.05 -11.91
CA SER A 134 -8.27 3.42 -11.76
C SER A 134 -8.29 4.11 -13.12
N PRO A 135 -9.34 4.90 -13.47
CA PRO A 135 -9.38 5.66 -14.71
C PRO A 135 -8.14 6.54 -14.96
N THR A 136 -7.51 7.02 -13.87
CA THR A 136 -6.26 7.78 -13.94
C THR A 136 -5.08 7.03 -14.56
N VAL A 137 -5.12 5.69 -14.53
CA VAL A 137 -4.08 4.84 -15.12
C VAL A 137 -4.04 5.00 -16.65
N GLY A 138 -5.19 5.24 -17.29
CA GLY A 138 -5.28 5.51 -18.74
C GLY A 138 -4.53 6.74 -19.21
N ALA A 139 -4.18 7.67 -18.31
CA ALA A 139 -3.30 8.80 -18.62
C ALA A 139 -1.82 8.41 -18.71
N CYS A 140 -1.45 7.17 -18.33
CA CYS A 140 -0.07 6.68 -18.32
C CYS A 140 0.26 5.86 -19.56
N THR A 141 1.55 5.85 -19.95
CA THR A 141 2.09 5.04 -21.06
C THR A 141 3.34 4.31 -20.60
N PRO A 142 3.21 3.33 -19.68
CA PRO A 142 4.34 2.53 -19.24
C PRO A 142 4.86 1.63 -20.36
N ASP A 143 6.15 1.28 -20.31
CA ASP A 143 6.72 0.24 -21.17
C ASP A 143 6.29 -1.15 -20.70
N ILE A 144 6.11 -1.28 -19.38
CA ILE A 144 5.62 -2.50 -18.72
C ILE A 144 4.56 -2.09 -17.70
N CYS A 145 3.39 -2.71 -17.78
CA CYS A 145 2.30 -2.55 -16.81
C CYS A 145 2.07 -3.85 -16.06
N VAL A 146 2.60 -3.95 -14.85
CA VAL A 146 2.37 -5.10 -13.99
C VAL A 146 1.01 -4.97 -13.33
N ILE A 147 0.16 -6.00 -13.51
CA ILE A 147 -1.18 -6.07 -12.94
C ILE A 147 -1.32 -7.23 -11.94
N PRO A 148 -2.28 -7.14 -10.99
CA PRO A 148 -2.45 -8.14 -9.94
C PRO A 148 -2.85 -9.53 -10.43
N HIS A 149 -3.68 -9.64 -11.47
CA HIS A 149 -4.20 -10.89 -12.00
C HIS A 149 -4.56 -10.77 -13.48
N GLU A 150 -4.48 -11.86 -14.22
CA GLU A 150 -4.79 -11.90 -15.66
C GLU A 150 -6.23 -11.51 -16.01
N GLU A 151 -7.20 -11.82 -15.15
CA GLU A 151 -8.61 -11.43 -15.30
C GLU A 151 -8.83 -9.92 -15.38
N LEU A 152 -7.87 -9.12 -14.90
CA LEU A 152 -7.92 -7.66 -14.98
C LEU A 152 -7.41 -7.09 -16.31
N THR A 153 -6.86 -7.94 -17.19
CA THR A 153 -6.25 -7.49 -18.45
C THR A 153 -7.21 -6.65 -19.27
N GLU A 154 -8.45 -7.11 -19.45
CA GLU A 154 -9.46 -6.38 -20.26
C GLU A 154 -9.84 -5.03 -19.62
N GLU A 155 -9.87 -4.96 -18.29
CA GLU A 155 -10.15 -3.71 -17.57
C GLU A 155 -9.04 -2.68 -17.81
N PHE A 156 -7.77 -3.11 -17.76
CA PHE A 156 -6.62 -2.23 -18.03
C PHE A 156 -6.54 -1.82 -19.51
N VAL A 157 -6.86 -2.70 -20.43
CA VAL A 157 -6.95 -2.37 -21.86
C VAL A 157 -8.08 -1.35 -22.10
N ALA A 158 -9.25 -1.56 -21.51
CA ALA A 158 -10.36 -0.60 -21.59
C ALA A 158 -10.02 0.78 -21.00
N CYS A 159 -9.14 0.83 -19.99
CA CYS A 159 -8.58 2.08 -19.46
C CYS A 159 -7.52 2.73 -20.38
N GLY A 160 -7.10 2.09 -21.49
CA GLY A 160 -6.17 2.66 -22.46
C GLY A 160 -4.71 2.22 -22.29
N ILE A 161 -4.45 1.17 -21.52
CA ILE A 161 -3.12 0.54 -21.41
C ILE A 161 -2.93 -0.39 -22.62
N ASP A 162 -1.77 -0.30 -23.26
CA ASP A 162 -1.41 -1.19 -24.35
C ASP A 162 -1.34 -2.65 -23.84
N ARG A 163 -2.09 -3.54 -24.50
CA ARG A 163 -2.15 -4.96 -24.17
C ARG A 163 -0.76 -5.63 -24.13
N GLU A 164 0.12 -5.26 -25.06
CA GLU A 164 1.47 -5.83 -25.15
C GLU A 164 2.38 -5.43 -23.99
N SER A 165 2.05 -4.31 -23.32
CA SER A 165 2.77 -3.86 -22.12
C SER A 165 2.31 -4.55 -20.84
N ILE A 166 1.15 -5.23 -20.83
CA ILE A 166 0.55 -5.81 -19.62
C ILE A 166 1.24 -7.11 -19.23
N LEU A 167 1.64 -7.19 -17.97
CA LEU A 167 2.24 -8.36 -17.35
C LEU A 167 1.46 -8.74 -16.07
N PRO A 168 0.67 -9.82 -16.09
CA PRO A 168 -0.01 -10.31 -14.89
C PRO A 168 0.99 -11.06 -13.99
N ALA A 169 1.51 -10.39 -12.98
CA ALA A 169 2.57 -10.95 -12.12
C ALA A 169 2.26 -10.82 -10.61
N GLY A 170 1.07 -10.33 -10.27
CA GLY A 170 0.67 -10.19 -8.88
C GLY A 170 1.11 -8.86 -8.24
N ILE A 171 0.72 -8.69 -6.98
CA ILE A 171 1.09 -7.52 -6.18
C ILE A 171 2.40 -7.80 -5.44
N PRO A 172 3.39 -6.89 -5.46
CA PRO A 172 4.65 -7.09 -4.75
C PRO A 172 4.44 -7.28 -3.24
N VAL A 173 4.98 -8.37 -2.69
CA VAL A 173 4.99 -8.67 -1.27
C VAL A 173 6.41 -8.93 -0.79
N ARG A 174 6.74 -8.52 0.44
CA ARG A 174 8.06 -8.77 1.02
C ARG A 174 8.27 -10.27 1.27
N ARG A 175 9.51 -10.69 1.25
CA ARG A 175 9.90 -12.11 1.41
C ARG A 175 9.26 -12.76 2.63
N GLY A 176 9.27 -12.09 3.78
CA GLY A 176 8.68 -12.63 5.02
C GLY A 176 7.17 -12.91 4.98
N PHE A 177 6.47 -12.52 3.90
CA PHE A 177 5.05 -12.86 3.69
C PHE A 177 4.84 -13.91 2.60
N ARG A 178 5.90 -14.36 1.93
CA ARG A 178 5.83 -15.38 0.88
C ARG A 178 6.19 -16.77 1.39
N GLU A 179 7.04 -16.82 2.39
CA GLU A 179 7.48 -18.04 3.02
C GLU A 179 6.71 -18.22 4.32
N GLN A 180 6.03 -19.34 4.48
CA GLN A 180 5.34 -19.65 5.73
C GLN A 180 6.38 -19.99 6.78
N GLY A 181 6.36 -19.28 7.90
CA GLY A 181 7.23 -19.52 9.03
C GLY A 181 6.74 -20.66 9.93
N ASP A 182 7.58 -21.10 10.84
CA ASP A 182 7.20 -22.05 11.89
C ASP A 182 6.42 -21.33 13.00
N ARG A 183 5.23 -21.83 13.31
CA ARG A 183 4.30 -21.24 14.30
C ARG A 183 4.92 -21.19 15.70
N ALA A 184 5.55 -22.28 16.15
CA ALA A 184 6.10 -22.35 17.48
C ALA A 184 7.30 -21.41 17.63
N ALA A 185 8.14 -21.32 16.61
CA ALA A 185 9.25 -20.38 16.57
C ALA A 185 8.76 -18.93 16.55
N ALA A 186 7.69 -18.61 15.80
CA ALA A 186 7.10 -17.28 15.74
C ALA A 186 6.50 -16.88 17.10
N ARG A 187 5.76 -17.77 17.75
CA ARG A 187 5.22 -17.53 19.10
C ARG A 187 6.34 -17.28 20.12
N LYS A 188 7.37 -18.11 20.11
CA LYS A 188 8.53 -17.93 20.97
C LYS A 188 9.23 -16.59 20.75
N ALA A 189 9.43 -16.20 19.49
CA ALA A 189 10.07 -14.92 19.12
C ALA A 189 9.26 -13.70 19.57
N LEU A 190 7.94 -13.82 19.59
CA LEU A 190 7.02 -12.76 20.01
C LEU A 190 6.71 -12.78 21.52
N GLY A 191 7.17 -13.79 22.27
CA GLY A 191 6.85 -13.97 23.69
C GLY A 191 5.37 -14.35 23.94
N LEU A 192 4.72 -14.96 22.93
CA LEU A 192 3.32 -15.39 23.01
C LEU A 192 3.19 -16.78 23.65
N PRO A 193 1.99 -17.14 24.19
CA PRO A 193 1.73 -18.48 24.68
C PRO A 193 2.03 -19.55 23.64
N ALA A 194 2.69 -20.65 24.08
CA ALA A 194 3.02 -21.77 23.20
C ALA A 194 1.76 -22.56 22.78
N GLU A 195 0.82 -22.70 23.71
CA GLU A 195 -0.42 -23.45 23.55
C GLU A 195 -1.63 -22.52 23.37
N GLY A 196 -2.77 -23.08 22.99
CA GLY A 196 -4.02 -22.37 22.74
C GLY A 196 -4.12 -21.81 21.31
N ARG A 197 -5.32 -21.41 20.92
CA ARG A 197 -5.57 -20.76 19.62
C ARG A 197 -5.19 -19.29 19.71
N HIS A 198 -4.42 -18.83 18.73
CA HIS A 198 -4.06 -17.42 18.56
C HIS A 198 -4.91 -16.77 17.49
N ILE A 199 -5.74 -15.83 17.86
CA ILE A 199 -6.52 -15.02 16.93
C ILE A 199 -5.80 -13.69 16.69
N LEU A 200 -5.40 -13.43 15.45
CA LEU A 200 -4.79 -12.18 15.05
C LEU A 200 -5.82 -11.24 14.46
N LEU A 201 -6.04 -10.09 15.10
CA LEU A 201 -6.94 -9.05 14.63
C LEU A 201 -6.12 -7.87 14.08
N MET A 202 -6.31 -7.55 12.77
CA MET A 202 -5.61 -6.42 12.15
C MET A 202 -6.46 -5.73 11.08
N SER A 203 -6.46 -4.40 11.06
CA SER A 203 -7.19 -3.58 10.07
C SER A 203 -6.29 -2.64 9.27
N GLY A 204 -5.06 -3.10 9.01
CA GLY A 204 -4.03 -2.36 8.28
C GLY A 204 -3.26 -1.37 9.14
N SER A 205 -2.28 -0.70 8.52
CA SER A 205 -1.28 0.14 9.22
C SER A 205 -1.84 1.38 9.93
N ILE A 206 -3.05 1.82 9.55
CA ILE A 206 -3.72 2.98 10.16
C ILE A 206 -4.55 2.57 11.38
N GLY A 207 -4.93 1.29 11.50
CA GLY A 207 -5.73 0.79 12.60
C GLY A 207 -7.14 1.41 12.64
N CYS A 208 -7.93 1.24 11.58
CA CYS A 208 -9.28 1.76 11.45
C CYS A 208 -10.32 0.64 11.46
N GLY A 209 -11.54 0.97 11.88
CA GLY A 209 -12.67 0.02 11.96
C GLY A 209 -13.06 -0.30 13.38
N PRO A 210 -14.08 -1.14 13.59
CA PRO A 210 -14.67 -1.46 14.90
C PRO A 210 -13.81 -2.49 15.68
N MET A 211 -12.48 -2.33 15.67
CA MET A 211 -11.56 -3.30 16.27
C MET A 211 -11.72 -3.39 17.78
N GLY A 212 -12.15 -2.29 18.42
CA GLY A 212 -12.41 -2.27 19.84
C GLY A 212 -13.54 -3.20 20.26
N ASP A 213 -14.64 -3.13 19.53
CA ASP A 213 -15.84 -3.94 19.81
C ASP A 213 -15.58 -5.43 19.49
N VAL A 214 -14.86 -5.68 18.39
CA VAL A 214 -14.43 -7.05 18.03
C VAL A 214 -13.47 -7.62 19.07
N ALA A 215 -12.58 -6.82 19.62
CA ALA A 215 -11.64 -7.25 20.66
C ALA A 215 -12.36 -7.59 21.97
N GLU A 216 -13.35 -6.80 22.38
CA GLU A 216 -14.19 -7.11 23.57
C GLU A 216 -14.97 -8.40 23.37
N GLU A 217 -15.58 -8.57 22.21
CA GLU A 217 -16.34 -9.77 21.90
C GLU A 217 -15.45 -11.02 21.87
N LEU A 218 -14.21 -10.89 21.36
CA LEU A 218 -13.22 -11.96 21.41
C LEU A 218 -12.85 -12.30 22.87
N ASP A 219 -12.60 -11.31 23.72
CA ASP A 219 -12.21 -11.54 25.12
C ASP A 219 -13.27 -12.33 25.89
N ILE A 220 -14.55 -12.10 25.57
CA ILE A 220 -15.70 -12.79 26.18
C ILE A 220 -15.80 -14.25 25.67
N ARG A 221 -15.57 -14.47 24.37
CA ARG A 221 -15.83 -15.76 23.69
C ARG A 221 -14.64 -16.70 23.61
N LEU A 222 -13.43 -16.21 23.83
CA LEU A 222 -12.23 -17.05 23.83
C LEU A 222 -12.29 -18.08 24.96
N GLU A 223 -11.95 -19.31 24.63
CA GLU A 223 -11.88 -20.41 25.60
C GLU A 223 -10.63 -20.28 26.48
N LYS A 224 -10.58 -21.07 27.54
CA LYS A 224 -9.42 -21.07 28.45
C LYS A 224 -8.16 -21.53 27.70
N GLY A 225 -7.15 -20.69 27.69
CA GLY A 225 -5.88 -20.92 27.00
C GLY A 225 -5.79 -20.25 25.65
N ASP A 226 -6.92 -19.89 25.02
CA ASP A 226 -6.92 -19.13 23.78
C ASP A 226 -6.64 -17.64 24.04
N PHE A 227 -6.07 -16.96 23.05
CA PHE A 227 -5.71 -15.54 23.18
C PHE A 227 -5.78 -14.82 21.82
N ALA A 228 -5.85 -13.50 21.85
CA ALA A 228 -5.83 -12.68 20.65
C ALA A 228 -4.81 -11.56 20.73
N SER A 229 -4.23 -11.20 19.59
CA SER A 229 -3.40 -10.01 19.43
C SER A 229 -4.07 -9.04 18.46
N VAL A 230 -4.22 -7.77 18.88
CA VAL A 230 -4.81 -6.70 18.08
C VAL A 230 -3.72 -5.76 17.59
N LEU A 231 -3.38 -5.82 16.31
CA LEU A 231 -2.41 -4.91 15.72
C LEU A 231 -3.06 -3.55 15.41
N CYS A 232 -2.87 -2.60 16.31
CA CYS A 232 -3.44 -1.26 16.22
C CYS A 232 -2.72 -0.36 15.19
N GLY A 233 -1.59 -0.80 14.64
CA GLY A 233 -0.79 -0.01 13.71
C GLY A 233 -0.39 1.33 14.29
N SER A 234 -0.55 2.42 13.52
CA SER A 234 -0.23 3.78 13.97
C SER A 234 -1.33 4.44 14.81
N ASN A 235 -2.41 3.72 15.14
CA ASN A 235 -3.52 4.24 15.93
C ASN A 235 -3.25 4.13 17.45
N LYS A 236 -2.51 5.10 17.98
CA LYS A 236 -2.20 5.17 19.41
C LYS A 236 -3.46 5.30 20.29
N GLN A 237 -4.49 6.00 19.80
CA GLN A 237 -5.75 6.17 20.54
C GLN A 237 -6.50 4.85 20.73
N MET A 238 -6.58 4.04 19.67
CA MET A 238 -7.17 2.71 19.73
C MET A 238 -6.40 1.80 20.68
N ARG A 239 -5.06 1.77 20.56
CA ARG A 239 -4.23 1.01 21.46
C ARG A 239 -4.51 1.37 22.93
N TYR A 240 -4.45 2.66 23.25
CA TYR A 240 -4.73 3.15 24.60
C TYR A 240 -6.15 2.82 25.07
N ALA A 241 -7.15 2.96 24.20
CA ALA A 241 -8.53 2.59 24.54
C ALA A 241 -8.69 1.10 24.85
N LEU A 242 -7.99 0.22 24.14
CA LEU A 242 -7.98 -1.22 24.42
C LEU A 242 -7.24 -1.55 25.72
N GLU A 243 -6.12 -0.92 25.99
CA GLU A 243 -5.36 -1.08 27.23
C GLU A 243 -6.21 -0.69 28.46
N LEU A 244 -7.03 0.37 28.34
CA LEU A 244 -7.95 0.80 29.43
C LEU A 244 -9.11 -0.16 29.68
N ARG A 245 -9.44 -1.02 28.74
CA ARG A 245 -10.55 -2.01 28.89
C ARG A 245 -10.14 -3.20 29.74
N HIS A 246 -8.85 -3.36 30.07
CA HIS A 246 -8.31 -4.47 30.90
C HIS A 246 -8.78 -5.86 30.44
N LEU A 247 -8.73 -6.10 29.12
CA LEU A 247 -9.10 -7.38 28.53
C LEU A 247 -8.14 -8.47 29.02
N CYS A 248 -8.67 -9.65 29.34
CA CYS A 248 -7.90 -10.73 29.97
C CYS A 248 -7.13 -11.59 28.97
N ARG A 249 -7.69 -11.74 27.76
CA ARG A 249 -7.17 -12.66 26.71
C ARG A 249 -6.76 -11.93 25.43
N VAL A 250 -6.87 -10.62 25.41
CA VAL A 250 -6.59 -9.80 24.23
C VAL A 250 -5.48 -8.82 24.54
N GLU A 251 -4.40 -8.87 23.75
CA GLU A 251 -3.29 -7.95 23.82
C GLU A 251 -3.39 -6.87 22.74
N ALA A 252 -3.23 -5.59 23.11
CA ALA A 252 -3.18 -4.48 22.19
C ALA A 252 -1.73 -4.17 21.76
N VAL A 253 -1.40 -4.48 20.52
CA VAL A 253 -0.06 -4.27 19.94
C VAL A 253 -0.04 -2.98 19.13
N GLY A 254 0.93 -2.11 19.39
CA GLY A 254 1.14 -0.88 18.64
C GLY A 254 1.69 -1.12 17.23
N PHE A 255 2.34 -0.09 16.66
CA PHE A 255 3.02 -0.25 15.38
C PHE A 255 4.19 -1.23 15.52
N THR A 256 4.19 -2.28 14.69
CA THR A 256 5.24 -3.28 14.66
C THR A 256 5.72 -3.54 13.24
N THR A 257 6.99 -3.89 13.09
CA THR A 257 7.59 -4.41 11.85
C THR A 257 7.51 -5.93 11.75
N GLN A 258 7.12 -6.61 12.83
CA GLN A 258 7.06 -8.07 12.96
C GLN A 258 5.70 -8.66 12.52
N VAL A 259 4.96 -7.97 11.65
CA VAL A 259 3.62 -8.42 11.20
C VAL A 259 3.63 -9.83 10.63
N ALA A 260 4.69 -10.22 9.88
CA ALA A 260 4.82 -11.57 9.34
C ALA A 260 4.88 -12.62 10.46
N LEU A 261 5.67 -12.37 11.52
CA LEU A 261 5.73 -13.28 12.68
C LEU A 261 4.37 -13.41 13.39
N TYR A 262 3.62 -12.30 13.54
CA TYR A 262 2.25 -12.38 14.08
C TYR A 262 1.34 -13.22 13.18
N MET A 263 1.47 -13.12 11.86
CA MET A 263 0.70 -13.95 10.92
C MET A 263 1.11 -15.42 11.01
N ASP A 264 2.40 -15.73 11.09
CA ASP A 264 2.91 -17.09 11.25
C ASP A 264 2.49 -17.71 12.59
N SER A 265 2.36 -16.90 13.65
CA SER A 265 1.97 -17.36 15.00
C SER A 265 0.48 -17.63 15.12
N ALA A 266 -0.35 -17.10 14.23
CA ALA A 266 -1.82 -17.11 14.34
C ALA A 266 -2.44 -18.38 13.74
N ASP A 267 -3.53 -18.81 14.37
CA ASP A 267 -4.40 -19.87 13.85
C ASP A 267 -5.53 -19.28 12.99
N VAL A 268 -5.97 -18.06 13.34
CA VAL A 268 -7.04 -17.33 12.65
C VAL A 268 -6.64 -15.87 12.47
N LEU A 269 -6.85 -15.35 11.27
CA LEU A 269 -6.70 -13.94 10.95
C LEU A 269 -8.08 -13.30 10.76
N VAL A 270 -8.37 -12.28 11.57
CA VAL A 270 -9.53 -11.39 11.39
C VAL A 270 -9.04 -10.06 10.84
N SER A 271 -9.44 -9.76 9.62
CA SER A 271 -8.99 -8.55 8.92
C SER A 271 -10.11 -7.90 8.12
N LYS A 272 -9.97 -6.63 7.83
CA LYS A 272 -10.85 -5.99 6.84
C LYS A 272 -10.35 -6.26 5.42
N PRO A 273 -11.24 -6.31 4.40
CA PRO A 273 -10.81 -6.31 3.02
C PRO A 273 -10.00 -5.03 2.73
N GLY A 274 -8.82 -5.18 2.12
CA GLY A 274 -7.92 -4.08 1.74
C GLY A 274 -8.30 -3.49 0.39
N GLY A 275 -7.37 -3.34 -0.55
CA GLY A 275 -7.60 -2.88 -1.93
C GLY A 275 -8.40 -3.86 -2.82
N ILE A 276 -9.07 -4.83 -2.25
CA ILE A 276 -9.99 -5.74 -2.91
C ILE A 276 -11.39 -5.15 -2.78
N LYS A 277 -12.04 -4.87 -3.90
CA LYS A 277 -13.45 -4.47 -3.96
C LYS A 277 -14.34 -5.68 -4.14
#